data_5bf549451ab7f1ef0b3f4998fbae192d
#
_entry.id   5bf549451ab7f1ef0b3f4998fbae192d
#
_cell.length_a   1.000
_cell.length_b   1.000
_cell.length_c   1.000
_cell.angle_alpha   90.00
_cell.angle_beta   90.00
_cell.angle_gamma   90.00
#
_symmetry.space_group_name_H-M   'P 1'
#
loop_
_entity.id
_entity.type
_entity.pdbx_description
1 polymer ?
#
loop_
_entity_poly.entity_id
_entity_poly.type
_entity_poly.pdbx_seq_one_letter_code
_entity_poly.pdbx_strand_id
1 'polypeptide(L)'
;CNQIKYDYGRLVGISYLDHSENDMKYHYGATYDSWNRVRTMTYPDGEVVTYHYNAAGQVESLTSNKLGKNETLIEKIGYDKDGHTVYTKLGNGTKSRYTYDKQRERLQEMTLSSAGNTVMQNKYKYDLVDNILGITNAVDPTQANSNNNNSNNNSNNNKAKLGGAFNHTYAYDNLNRLIKASGKAKGASYEMTMTFGRMSEPLTKVQ
;
A
#
# COMPACT_ATOMS: atom_id res chain seq x y z
N CYS A 1 -14.77 8.91 -28.69
CA CYS A 1 -15.53 10.01 -28.09
C CYS A 1 -15.71 9.75 -26.59
N ASN A 2 -15.26 10.65 -25.74
CA ASN A 2 -15.41 10.53 -24.29
C ASN A 2 -16.76 11.09 -23.86
N GLN A 3 -17.51 10.33 -23.05
CA GLN A 3 -18.76 10.80 -22.46
C GLN A 3 -18.59 10.80 -20.94
N ILE A 4 -18.97 11.91 -20.31
CA ILE A 4 -19.00 12.06 -18.85
C ILE A 4 -20.46 12.31 -18.48
N LYS A 5 -20.98 11.47 -17.55
CA LYS A 5 -22.36 11.58 -17.09
C LYS A 5 -22.41 12.01 -15.64
N TYR A 6 -23.24 13.02 -15.36
CA TYR A 6 -23.51 13.51 -14.01
C TYR A 6 -24.98 13.32 -13.65
N ASP A 7 -25.25 13.08 -12.37
CA ASP A 7 -26.58 13.08 -11.79
C ASP A 7 -26.55 13.90 -10.50
N TYR A 8 -27.40 14.94 -10.44
CA TYR A 8 -27.41 15.92 -9.34
C TYR A 8 -26.01 16.46 -8.97
N GLY A 9 -25.17 16.74 -9.97
CA GLY A 9 -23.79 17.23 -9.79
C GLY A 9 -22.77 16.17 -9.41
N ARG A 10 -23.16 14.90 -9.29
CA ARG A 10 -22.27 13.78 -8.98
C ARG A 10 -21.86 13.05 -10.25
N LEU A 11 -20.61 12.65 -10.32
CA LEU A 11 -20.09 11.85 -11.42
C LEU A 11 -20.63 10.40 -11.31
N VAL A 12 -21.56 10.00 -12.19
CA VAL A 12 -22.16 8.67 -12.18
C VAL A 12 -21.65 7.77 -13.29
N GLY A 13 -20.94 8.31 -14.28
CA GLY A 13 -20.34 7.49 -15.33
C GLY A 13 -19.33 8.23 -16.17
N ILE A 14 -18.31 7.50 -16.59
CA ILE A 14 -17.34 7.90 -17.61
C ILE A 14 -17.27 6.78 -18.64
N SER A 15 -17.46 7.12 -19.89
CA SER A 15 -17.24 6.19 -21.00
C SER A 15 -16.25 6.79 -21.97
N TYR A 16 -15.30 6.01 -22.41
CA TYR A 16 -14.45 6.38 -23.53
C TYR A 16 -14.35 5.25 -24.54
N LEU A 17 -14.24 5.63 -25.80
CA LEU A 17 -14.06 4.75 -26.92
C LEU A 17 -12.60 4.80 -27.34
N ASP A 18 -11.94 3.66 -27.26
CA ASP A 18 -10.64 3.48 -27.87
C ASP A 18 -10.82 3.18 -29.37
N HIS A 19 -10.31 4.05 -30.21
CA HIS A 19 -10.33 3.89 -31.67
C HIS A 19 -9.18 3.01 -32.18
N SER A 20 -8.62 2.14 -31.34
CA SER A 20 -7.76 1.06 -31.81
C SER A 20 -8.56 0.07 -32.69
N GLU A 21 -7.87 -0.84 -33.34
CA GLU A 21 -8.43 -1.77 -34.36
C GLU A 21 -9.76 -2.48 -34.01
N ASN A 22 -10.23 -2.44 -32.73
CA ASN A 22 -11.41 -3.15 -32.24
C ASN A 22 -12.49 -2.26 -31.60
N ASP A 23 -12.44 -0.94 -31.68
CA ASP A 23 -13.43 -0.01 -31.12
C ASP A 23 -13.87 -0.37 -29.68
N MET A 24 -12.91 -0.64 -28.79
CA MET A 24 -13.21 -1.03 -27.42
C MET A 24 -13.83 0.10 -26.62
N LYS A 25 -14.99 -0.16 -26.01
CA LYS A 25 -15.67 0.76 -25.10
C LYS A 25 -15.32 0.42 -23.65
N TYR A 26 -14.81 1.40 -22.94
CA TYR A 26 -14.59 1.30 -21.51
C TYR A 26 -15.64 2.16 -20.78
N HIS A 27 -16.31 1.57 -19.81
CA HIS A 27 -17.32 2.25 -19.02
C HIS A 27 -17.01 2.10 -17.53
N TYR A 28 -16.97 3.24 -16.82
CA TYR A 28 -16.94 3.29 -15.38
C TYR A 28 -18.25 3.88 -14.88
N GLY A 29 -18.83 3.30 -13.83
CA GLY A 29 -20.05 3.78 -13.21
C GLY A 29 -19.86 3.99 -11.72
N ALA A 30 -20.62 4.90 -11.13
CA ALA A 30 -20.67 5.10 -9.70
C ALA A 30 -22.10 5.30 -9.22
N THR A 31 -22.43 4.74 -8.05
CA THR A 31 -23.65 5.06 -7.31
C THR A 31 -23.30 5.65 -5.95
N TYR A 32 -24.21 6.36 -5.36
CA TYR A 32 -24.01 7.07 -4.10
C TYR A 32 -25.10 6.71 -3.10
N ASP A 33 -24.76 6.76 -1.83
CA ASP A 33 -25.74 6.67 -0.74
C ASP A 33 -26.43 8.02 -0.47
N SER A 34 -27.38 8.02 0.47
CA SER A 34 -28.12 9.24 0.87
C SER A 34 -27.25 10.32 1.49
N TRP A 35 -26.03 9.97 1.94
CA TRP A 35 -25.05 10.91 2.51
C TRP A 35 -24.02 11.39 1.48
N ASN A 36 -24.30 11.12 0.20
CA ASN A 36 -23.45 11.52 -0.92
C ASN A 36 -22.05 10.84 -0.94
N ARG A 37 -21.93 9.67 -0.30
CA ARG A 37 -20.71 8.84 -0.33
C ARG A 37 -20.84 7.81 -1.46
N VAL A 38 -19.72 7.44 -2.09
CA VAL A 38 -19.71 6.38 -3.11
C VAL A 38 -20.20 5.07 -2.50
N ARG A 39 -21.31 4.53 -3.03
CA ARG A 39 -21.85 3.23 -2.61
C ARG A 39 -21.28 2.10 -3.46
N THR A 40 -21.25 2.27 -4.77
CA THR A 40 -20.68 1.27 -5.69
C THR A 40 -19.84 1.95 -6.75
N MET A 41 -18.80 1.23 -7.20
CA MET A 41 -18.03 1.53 -8.41
C MET A 41 -18.15 0.36 -9.36
N THR A 42 -18.52 0.63 -10.62
CA THR A 42 -18.54 -0.37 -11.70
C THR A 42 -17.32 -0.13 -12.59
N TYR A 43 -16.59 -1.19 -12.86
CA TYR A 43 -15.37 -1.19 -13.69
C TYR A 43 -15.69 -1.70 -15.11
N PRO A 44 -14.82 -1.42 -16.11
CA PRO A 44 -15.08 -1.77 -17.52
C PRO A 44 -15.25 -3.27 -17.78
N ASP A 45 -14.68 -4.11 -16.96
CA ASP A 45 -14.79 -5.57 -17.02
C ASP A 45 -16.05 -6.14 -16.37
N GLY A 46 -16.96 -5.24 -15.93
CA GLY A 46 -18.22 -5.57 -15.28
C GLY A 46 -18.11 -5.86 -13.78
N GLU A 47 -16.91 -5.72 -13.19
CA GLU A 47 -16.77 -5.81 -11.74
C GLU A 47 -17.48 -4.66 -11.04
N VAL A 48 -18.26 -4.96 -9.99
CA VAL A 48 -18.93 -3.98 -9.14
C VAL A 48 -18.37 -4.07 -7.74
N VAL A 49 -17.66 -3.02 -7.31
CA VAL A 49 -17.13 -2.91 -5.94
C VAL A 49 -18.11 -2.10 -5.09
N THR A 50 -18.51 -2.68 -3.96
CA THR A 50 -19.41 -2.06 -2.98
C THR A 50 -18.63 -1.61 -1.75
N TYR A 51 -18.85 -0.35 -1.36
CA TYR A 51 -18.26 0.29 -0.19
C TYR A 51 -19.22 0.22 0.98
N HIS A 52 -18.75 -0.29 2.11
CA HIS A 52 -19.49 -0.32 3.37
C HIS A 52 -18.85 0.66 4.36
N TYR A 53 -19.67 1.41 5.06
CA TYR A 53 -19.23 2.48 5.95
C TYR A 53 -19.60 2.18 7.40
N ASN A 54 -18.73 2.55 8.33
CA ASN A 54 -19.01 2.53 9.74
C ASN A 54 -19.93 3.71 10.16
N ALA A 55 -20.32 3.73 11.42
CA ALA A 55 -21.18 4.80 11.97
C ALA A 55 -20.55 6.20 11.90
N ALA A 56 -19.22 6.29 11.86
CA ALA A 56 -18.48 7.56 11.68
C ALA A 56 -18.37 8.01 10.23
N GLY A 57 -18.90 7.23 9.27
CA GLY A 57 -18.85 7.56 7.84
C GLY A 57 -17.54 7.16 7.14
N GLN A 58 -16.66 6.43 7.80
CA GLN A 58 -15.42 5.93 7.22
C GLN A 58 -15.65 4.56 6.57
N VAL A 59 -14.92 4.24 5.50
CA VAL A 59 -15.00 2.93 4.84
C VAL A 59 -14.56 1.83 5.81
N GLU A 60 -15.44 0.87 6.08
CA GLU A 60 -15.16 -0.23 6.99
C GLU A 60 -14.79 -1.52 6.27
N SER A 61 -15.43 -1.80 5.14
CA SER A 61 -15.16 -2.98 4.33
C SER A 61 -15.49 -2.75 2.85
N LEU A 62 -14.95 -3.62 1.98
CA LEU A 62 -15.20 -3.62 0.54
C LEU A 62 -15.53 -5.03 0.06
N THR A 63 -16.60 -5.14 -0.72
CA THR A 63 -16.95 -6.39 -1.40
C THR A 63 -16.97 -6.17 -2.92
N SER A 64 -16.68 -7.21 -3.68
CA SER A 64 -16.74 -7.20 -5.14
C SER A 64 -17.76 -8.22 -5.61
N ASN A 65 -18.45 -7.90 -6.70
CA ASN A 65 -19.21 -8.85 -7.50
C ASN A 65 -18.71 -8.78 -8.95
N LYS A 66 -18.23 -9.90 -9.45
CA LYS A 66 -17.82 -10.05 -10.84
C LYS A 66 -18.45 -11.29 -11.44
N LEU A 67 -19.25 -11.11 -12.51
CA LEU A 67 -19.96 -12.20 -13.18
C LEU A 67 -20.80 -13.08 -12.22
N GLY A 68 -21.43 -12.45 -11.21
CA GLY A 68 -22.23 -13.15 -10.19
C GLY A 68 -21.42 -13.82 -9.07
N LYS A 69 -20.08 -13.77 -9.12
CA LYS A 69 -19.22 -14.24 -8.04
C LYS A 69 -18.94 -13.12 -7.06
N ASN A 70 -19.33 -13.35 -5.80
CA ASN A 70 -19.05 -12.40 -4.71
C ASN A 70 -17.71 -12.72 -4.05
N GLU A 71 -16.90 -11.69 -3.84
CA GLU A 71 -15.62 -11.78 -3.13
C GLU A 71 -15.51 -10.63 -2.12
N THR A 72 -14.88 -10.92 -0.98
CA THR A 72 -14.51 -9.90 -0.01
C THR A 72 -13.12 -9.38 -0.37
N LEU A 73 -13.00 -8.11 -0.74
CA LEU A 73 -11.72 -7.48 -1.02
C LEU A 73 -11.04 -7.04 0.28
N ILE A 74 -11.79 -6.30 1.11
CA ILE A 74 -11.38 -5.88 2.44
C ILE A 74 -12.45 -6.32 3.42
N GLU A 75 -12.05 -7.17 4.35
CA GLU A 75 -12.95 -7.67 5.39
C GLU A 75 -13.21 -6.61 6.47
N LYS A 76 -12.14 -5.88 6.84
CA LYS A 76 -12.26 -4.84 7.87
C LYS A 76 -11.15 -3.80 7.76
N ILE A 77 -11.52 -2.51 7.93
CA ILE A 77 -10.62 -1.41 8.23
C ILE A 77 -10.98 -0.89 9.63
N GLY A 78 -9.98 -0.72 10.48
CA GLY A 78 -10.11 -0.12 11.81
C GLY A 78 -9.40 1.22 11.87
N TYR A 79 -9.99 2.16 12.58
CA TYR A 79 -9.49 3.52 12.75
C TYR A 79 -9.30 3.84 14.23
N ASP A 80 -8.40 4.75 14.53
CA ASP A 80 -8.30 5.34 15.86
C ASP A 80 -9.26 6.54 16.02
N LYS A 81 -9.20 7.20 17.17
CA LYS A 81 -10.05 8.36 17.48
C LYS A 81 -9.77 9.58 16.59
N ASP A 82 -8.58 9.66 16.00
CA ASP A 82 -8.09 10.76 15.16
C ASP A 82 -8.33 10.48 13.66
N GLY A 83 -8.85 9.30 13.33
CA GLY A 83 -9.21 8.88 11.98
C GLY A 83 -8.09 8.19 11.22
N HIS A 84 -6.94 7.91 11.85
CA HIS A 84 -5.88 7.14 11.22
C HIS A 84 -6.26 5.67 11.09
N THR A 85 -5.92 5.06 9.98
CA THR A 85 -6.07 3.62 9.81
C THR A 85 -5.07 2.88 10.71
N VAL A 86 -5.56 2.10 11.67
CA VAL A 86 -4.74 1.29 12.59
C VAL A 86 -4.75 -0.20 12.27
N TYR A 87 -5.70 -0.63 11.45
CA TYR A 87 -5.89 -2.03 11.12
C TYR A 87 -6.53 -2.20 9.74
N THR A 88 -6.06 -3.17 8.96
CA THR A 88 -6.72 -3.61 7.74
C THR A 88 -6.64 -5.13 7.65
N LYS A 89 -7.77 -5.78 7.35
CA LYS A 89 -7.83 -7.21 7.02
C LYS A 89 -8.37 -7.38 5.62
N LEU A 90 -7.58 -7.98 4.75
CA LEU A 90 -7.98 -8.29 3.39
C LEU A 90 -8.78 -9.60 3.33
N GLY A 91 -9.57 -9.78 2.28
CA GLY A 91 -10.36 -11.00 2.04
C GLY A 91 -9.52 -12.28 1.93
N ASN A 92 -8.26 -12.18 1.54
CA ASN A 92 -7.31 -13.30 1.50
C ASN A 92 -6.71 -13.65 2.88
N GLY A 93 -7.16 -12.98 3.96
CA GLY A 93 -6.69 -13.20 5.32
C GLY A 93 -5.44 -12.42 5.72
N THR A 94 -4.80 -11.69 4.80
CA THR A 94 -3.67 -10.81 5.11
C THR A 94 -4.11 -9.65 6.01
N LYS A 95 -3.30 -9.34 7.02
CA LYS A 95 -3.59 -8.28 8.01
C LYS A 95 -2.45 -7.29 8.05
N SER A 96 -2.79 -6.01 8.06
CA SER A 96 -1.87 -4.91 8.34
C SER A 96 -2.26 -4.21 9.64
N ARG A 97 -1.27 -3.82 10.43
CA ARG A 97 -1.44 -3.00 11.64
C ARG A 97 -0.50 -1.81 11.56
N TYR A 98 -0.96 -0.69 12.06
CA TYR A 98 -0.22 0.57 12.04
C TYR A 98 -0.24 1.18 13.45
N THR A 99 0.89 1.69 13.90
CA THR A 99 0.98 2.45 15.15
C THR A 99 1.59 3.80 14.86
N TYR A 100 1.07 4.81 15.54
CA TYR A 100 1.47 6.20 15.37
C TYR A 100 2.04 6.77 16.68
N ASP A 101 2.97 7.71 16.59
CA ASP A 101 3.42 8.41 17.79
C ASP A 101 2.31 9.36 18.29
N LYS A 102 2.22 9.46 19.62
CA LYS A 102 1.11 10.20 20.27
C LYS A 102 1.26 11.73 20.19
N GLN A 103 2.43 12.25 19.84
CA GLN A 103 2.70 13.68 19.85
C GLN A 103 2.57 14.31 18.49
N ARG A 104 3.03 13.61 17.43
CA ARG A 104 3.06 14.11 16.06
C ARG A 104 2.27 13.27 15.09
N GLU A 105 1.63 12.20 15.57
CA GLU A 105 0.78 11.30 14.78
C GLU A 105 1.49 10.68 13.56
N ARG A 106 2.84 10.56 13.64
CA ARG A 106 3.66 9.95 12.60
C ARG A 106 3.63 8.43 12.73
N LEU A 107 3.66 7.74 11.58
CA LEU A 107 3.72 6.29 11.55
C LEU A 107 5.00 5.77 12.21
N GLN A 108 4.89 5.09 13.34
CA GLN A 108 6.03 4.48 14.06
C GLN A 108 6.32 3.08 13.57
N GLU A 109 5.29 2.30 13.36
CA GLU A 109 5.43 0.89 12.98
C GLU A 109 4.29 0.46 12.05
N MET A 110 4.64 -0.35 11.06
CA MET A 110 3.70 -1.07 10.21
C MET A 110 4.04 -2.56 10.25
N THR A 111 3.07 -3.40 10.60
CA THR A 111 3.22 -4.86 10.61
C THR A 111 2.30 -5.47 9.56
N LEU A 112 2.83 -6.38 8.76
CA LEU A 112 2.08 -7.22 7.82
C LEU A 112 2.15 -8.67 8.28
N SER A 113 1.00 -9.34 8.36
CA SER A 113 0.91 -10.75 8.72
C SER A 113 0.01 -11.52 7.77
N SER A 114 0.36 -12.78 7.53
CA SER A 114 -0.40 -13.72 6.69
C SER A 114 -0.37 -15.09 7.31
N ALA A 115 -1.49 -15.82 7.30
CA ALA A 115 -1.64 -17.16 7.89
C ALA A 115 -1.11 -17.26 9.33
N GLY A 116 -1.31 -16.21 10.14
CA GLY A 116 -0.87 -16.16 11.54
C GLY A 116 0.61 -15.76 11.75
N ASN A 117 1.42 -15.67 10.69
CA ASN A 117 2.82 -15.31 10.78
C ASN A 117 3.06 -13.85 10.38
N THR A 118 3.95 -13.16 11.09
CA THR A 118 4.43 -11.85 10.66
C THR A 118 5.39 -12.01 9.50
N VAL A 119 5.09 -11.34 8.38
CA VAL A 119 5.93 -11.38 7.16
C VAL A 119 6.75 -10.13 6.95
N MET A 120 6.36 -9.01 7.60
CA MET A 120 7.07 -7.75 7.57
C MET A 120 6.72 -6.93 8.81
N GLN A 121 7.71 -6.23 9.38
CA GLN A 121 7.53 -5.26 10.47
C GLN A 121 8.46 -4.08 10.24
N ASN A 122 7.93 -3.05 9.60
CA ASN A 122 8.68 -1.82 9.35
C ASN A 122 8.60 -0.90 10.56
N LYS A 123 9.74 -0.42 11.03
CA LYS A 123 9.87 0.62 12.06
C LYS A 123 10.52 1.85 11.46
N TYR A 124 9.94 3.01 11.75
CA TYR A 124 10.31 4.29 11.16
C TYR A 124 10.98 5.17 12.21
N LYS A 125 12.04 5.87 11.82
CA LYS A 125 12.71 6.92 12.63
C LYS A 125 12.60 8.25 11.91
N TYR A 126 12.37 9.30 12.66
CA TYR A 126 12.20 10.66 12.14
C TYR A 126 13.13 11.64 12.86
N ASP A 127 13.44 12.75 12.17
CA ASP A 127 14.04 13.91 12.81
C ASP A 127 12.96 14.85 13.39
N LEU A 128 13.39 16.03 13.85
CA LEU A 128 12.50 17.01 14.47
C LEU A 128 11.58 17.74 13.46
N VAL A 129 11.86 17.64 12.16
CA VAL A 129 11.10 18.27 11.08
C VAL A 129 10.41 17.24 10.18
N ASP A 130 10.21 16.01 10.70
CA ASP A 130 9.46 14.91 10.12
C ASP A 130 10.10 14.24 8.90
N ASN A 131 11.40 14.47 8.64
CA ASN A 131 12.12 13.67 7.66
C ASN A 131 12.36 12.25 8.20
N ILE A 132 12.20 11.25 7.33
CA ILE A 132 12.48 9.85 7.69
C ILE A 132 13.98 9.61 7.72
N LEU A 133 14.55 9.40 8.91
CA LEU A 133 15.97 9.09 9.10
C LEU A 133 16.30 7.61 8.88
N GLY A 134 15.32 6.75 8.97
CA GLY A 134 15.53 5.32 8.74
C GLY A 134 14.28 4.48 8.76
N ILE A 135 14.38 3.34 8.08
CA ILE A 135 13.35 2.30 8.05
C ILE A 135 14.03 0.96 8.29
N THR A 136 13.56 0.21 9.29
CA THR A 136 14.10 -1.11 9.61
C THR A 136 13.02 -2.17 9.59
N ASN A 137 13.35 -3.34 9.06
CA ASN A 137 12.56 -4.56 9.18
C ASN A 137 13.47 -5.69 9.66
N ALA A 138 13.18 -6.26 10.83
CA ALA A 138 13.94 -7.38 11.39
C ALA A 138 13.33 -8.75 11.05
N VAL A 139 12.14 -8.78 10.44
CA VAL A 139 11.42 -10.02 10.13
C VAL A 139 11.94 -10.62 8.83
N ASP A 140 12.32 -11.90 8.89
CA ASP A 140 12.62 -12.70 7.70
C ASP A 140 11.67 -13.89 7.62
N PRO A 141 10.60 -13.82 6.82
CA PRO A 141 9.63 -14.90 6.70
C PRO A 141 10.22 -16.17 6.07
N THR A 142 11.41 -16.10 5.47
CA THR A 142 12.09 -17.26 4.89
C THR A 142 12.75 -18.15 5.93
N GLN A 143 12.94 -17.66 7.16
CA GLN A 143 13.53 -18.41 8.28
C GLN A 143 12.48 -19.17 9.11
N ALA A 144 11.21 -18.82 9.02
CA ALA A 144 10.13 -19.42 9.82
C ALA A 144 9.88 -20.91 9.54
N ASN A 145 10.40 -21.46 8.44
CA ASN A 145 10.23 -22.86 8.05
C ASN A 145 11.48 -23.74 8.29
N SER A 146 12.50 -23.25 9.00
CA SER A 146 13.74 -24.00 9.23
C SER A 146 13.63 -25.08 10.33
N ASN A 147 12.49 -25.21 11.01
CA ASN A 147 12.32 -26.18 12.10
C ASN A 147 11.66 -27.50 11.69
N ASN A 148 11.43 -27.76 10.41
CA ASN A 148 11.08 -29.10 9.94
C ASN A 148 12.35 -29.84 9.49
N ASN A 149 12.98 -30.55 10.44
CA ASN A 149 13.95 -31.59 10.19
C ASN A 149 13.26 -32.75 9.43
N ASN A 150 13.10 -32.64 8.14
CA ASN A 150 12.88 -33.77 7.26
C ASN A 150 13.83 -33.67 6.06
N SER A 151 15.01 -34.26 6.25
CA SER A 151 16.02 -34.48 5.24
C SER A 151 15.49 -35.46 4.20
N ASN A 152 14.86 -34.98 3.16
CA ASN A 152 14.76 -35.63 1.84
C ASN A 152 13.82 -34.85 0.96
N ASN A 153 14.34 -33.80 0.30
CA ASN A 153 13.79 -33.42 -0.99
C ASN A 153 14.83 -32.60 -1.75
N ASN A 154 15.47 -33.29 -2.66
CA ASN A 154 16.23 -32.75 -3.76
C ASN A 154 15.24 -32.06 -4.72
N SER A 155 14.87 -30.81 -4.41
CA SER A 155 14.09 -29.97 -5.29
C SER A 155 14.86 -28.67 -5.44
N ASN A 156 15.50 -28.50 -6.61
CA ASN A 156 16.02 -27.23 -7.10
C ASN A 156 14.90 -26.17 -7.21
N ASN A 157 14.33 -25.75 -6.10
CA ASN A 157 13.41 -24.62 -6.03
C ASN A 157 14.21 -23.34 -5.78
N ASN A 158 14.88 -22.84 -6.83
CA ASN A 158 15.36 -21.47 -6.93
C ASN A 158 14.17 -20.47 -7.05
N LYS A 159 13.12 -20.63 -6.23
CA LYS A 159 12.16 -19.55 -6.03
C LYS A 159 12.88 -18.43 -5.29
N ALA A 160 13.08 -17.31 -5.95
CA ALA A 160 13.56 -16.09 -5.31
C ALA A 160 12.75 -15.85 -4.05
N LYS A 161 13.40 -15.98 -2.88
CA LYS A 161 12.74 -15.76 -1.58
C LYS A 161 12.53 -14.25 -1.45
N LEU A 162 11.31 -13.79 -1.70
CA LEU A 162 10.92 -12.39 -1.55
C LEU A 162 10.81 -12.02 -0.07
N GLY A 163 11.15 -10.76 0.24
CA GLY A 163 11.12 -10.22 1.59
C GLY A 163 12.39 -10.54 2.38
N GLY A 164 12.39 -10.20 3.66
CA GLY A 164 13.47 -10.43 4.60
C GLY A 164 13.86 -9.17 5.36
N ALA A 165 14.82 -9.35 6.30
CA ALA A 165 15.34 -8.26 7.10
C ALA A 165 16.08 -7.22 6.25
N PHE A 166 15.86 -5.95 6.56
CA PHE A 166 16.57 -4.84 5.95
C PHE A 166 16.73 -3.66 6.92
N ASN A 167 17.67 -2.80 6.61
CA ASN A 167 17.88 -1.54 7.30
C ASN A 167 18.24 -0.46 6.28
N HIS A 168 17.48 0.62 6.25
CA HIS A 168 17.75 1.81 5.45
C HIS A 168 17.98 3.02 6.35
N THR A 169 18.92 3.86 5.97
CA THR A 169 19.22 5.14 6.65
C THR A 169 19.26 6.27 5.64
N TYR A 170 18.82 7.44 6.05
CA TYR A 170 18.70 8.62 5.21
C TYR A 170 19.28 9.84 5.90
N ALA A 171 19.86 10.76 5.13
CA ALA A 171 20.29 12.05 5.61
C ALA A 171 19.83 13.16 4.67
N TYR A 172 19.55 14.32 5.24
CA TYR A 172 18.99 15.47 4.55
C TYR A 172 19.84 16.72 4.80
N ASP A 173 19.79 17.66 3.88
CA ASP A 173 20.36 18.98 4.08
C ASP A 173 19.38 19.92 4.82
N ASN A 174 19.82 21.16 5.04
CA ASN A 174 19.03 22.18 5.76
C ASN A 174 17.74 22.60 5.02
N LEU A 175 17.56 22.19 3.78
CA LEU A 175 16.35 22.42 2.99
C LEU A 175 15.48 21.15 2.89
N ASN A 176 15.73 20.16 3.75
CA ASN A 176 15.04 18.87 3.79
C ASN A 176 15.16 18.06 2.48
N ARG A 177 16.24 18.26 1.69
CA ARG A 177 16.50 17.48 0.49
C ARG A 177 17.37 16.28 0.84
N LEU A 178 17.02 15.10 0.30
CA LEU A 178 17.75 13.86 0.54
C LEU A 178 19.15 13.94 -0.09
N ILE A 179 20.20 13.97 0.77
CA ILE A 179 21.60 14.01 0.32
C ILE A 179 22.32 12.67 0.44
N LYS A 180 21.82 11.77 1.28
CA LYS A 180 22.41 10.43 1.44
C LYS A 180 21.33 9.40 1.71
N ALA A 181 21.46 8.23 1.09
CA ALA A 181 20.69 7.04 1.42
C ALA A 181 21.65 5.84 1.46
N SER A 182 21.51 4.98 2.46
CA SER A 182 22.23 3.73 2.52
C SER A 182 21.34 2.62 3.05
N GLY A 183 21.65 1.36 2.68
CA GLY A 183 20.85 0.24 3.13
C GLY A 183 21.57 -1.08 3.03
N LYS A 184 21.09 -2.04 3.83
CA LYS A 184 21.49 -3.45 3.82
C LYS A 184 20.28 -4.34 3.78
N ALA A 185 20.31 -5.36 2.94
CA ALA A 185 19.31 -6.43 2.86
C ALA A 185 19.96 -7.73 2.36
N LYS A 186 19.80 -8.84 3.10
CA LYS A 186 20.25 -10.20 2.68
C LYS A 186 21.67 -10.25 2.07
N GLY A 187 22.63 -9.58 2.69
CA GLY A 187 24.03 -9.59 2.21
C GLY A 187 24.33 -8.60 1.08
N ALA A 188 23.34 -7.91 0.54
CA ALA A 188 23.51 -6.79 -0.36
C ALA A 188 23.48 -5.46 0.39
N SER A 189 24.26 -4.50 -0.04
CA SER A 189 24.25 -3.13 0.50
C SER A 189 24.36 -2.11 -0.63
N TYR A 190 23.83 -0.92 -0.39
CA TYR A 190 23.99 0.21 -1.27
C TYR A 190 24.30 1.48 -0.49
N GLU A 191 24.96 2.38 -1.13
CA GLU A 191 25.13 3.77 -0.66
C GLU A 191 24.87 4.70 -1.84
N MET A 192 24.07 5.75 -1.65
CA MET A 192 23.78 6.77 -2.63
C MET A 192 24.02 8.13 -2.02
N THR A 193 24.65 9.03 -2.77
CA THR A 193 24.80 10.43 -2.42
C THR A 193 24.23 11.32 -3.53
N MET A 194 23.66 12.46 -3.12
CA MET A 194 23.12 13.48 -4.02
C MET A 194 23.60 14.87 -3.62
N THR A 195 23.85 15.71 -4.60
CA THR A 195 24.10 17.14 -4.39
C THR A 195 23.09 17.97 -5.20
N PHE A 196 22.82 19.16 -4.68
CA PHE A 196 21.81 20.06 -5.26
C PHE A 196 22.40 21.47 -5.46
N GLY A 197 21.95 22.15 -6.49
CA GLY A 197 22.24 23.55 -6.75
C GLY A 197 21.33 24.48 -5.92
N ARG A 198 21.52 25.78 -6.14
CA ARG A 198 20.79 26.84 -5.41
C ARG A 198 19.29 26.85 -5.67
N MET A 199 18.88 26.40 -6.84
CA MET A 199 17.47 26.30 -7.25
C MET A 199 16.87 24.93 -6.92
N SER A 200 17.52 24.14 -6.08
CA SER A 200 17.15 22.76 -5.72
C SER A 200 17.18 21.75 -6.87
N GLU A 201 17.82 22.10 -7.99
CA GLU A 201 18.08 21.18 -9.08
C GLU A 201 19.11 20.11 -8.64
N PRO A 202 18.91 18.83 -8.96
CA PRO A 202 19.90 17.79 -8.67
C PRO A 202 21.13 17.98 -9.57
N LEU A 203 22.32 18.13 -8.98
CA LEU A 203 23.57 18.29 -9.70
C LEU A 203 24.27 16.94 -9.92
N THR A 204 24.34 16.12 -8.88
CA THR A 204 24.97 14.79 -8.95
C THR A 204 24.15 13.75 -8.22
N LYS A 205 24.22 12.53 -8.72
CA LYS A 205 23.77 11.31 -8.05
C LYS A 205 24.82 10.23 -8.27
N VAL A 206 25.40 9.72 -7.18
CA VAL A 206 26.36 8.61 -7.18
C VAL A 206 25.78 7.45 -6.40
N GLN A 207 25.90 6.26 -6.95
CA GLN A 207 25.40 5.01 -6.35
C GLN A 207 26.40 3.90 -6.51
#